data_404e32205c114e7dfb4d21a9ae112e1f
#
_entry.id   404e32205c114e7dfb4d21a9ae112e1f
#
_cell.length_a   1.000
_cell.length_b   1.000
_cell.length_c   1.000
_cell.angle_alpha   90.00
_cell.angle_beta   90.00
_cell.angle_gamma   90.00
#
_symmetry.space_group_name_H-M   'P 1'
#
loop_
_entity.id
_entity.type
_entity.pdbx_description
1 polymer ?
#
loop_
_entity_poly.entity_id
_entity_poly.type
_entity_poly.pdbx_seq_one_letter_code
_entity_poly.pdbx_strand_id
1 'polypeptide(L)'
;MANAGHIDIVRDRIDHWNDWRRKNTRIVPDFSGADLSELNLAGANMARADLTGSRLGGANLSGANLSRAKLFRADLSQADLTRANLFKANLSQADLAGANFNGADLSGAFLIRANLSGASLLGSCLKGASLGQASLFRARLGKAVLSQASFFKADLTEADLAETDLTGANLQEAVLEGTNLRGANLSNSNLCFATLLRTNLENAVLDNCAVHGTSFWDVAAAGSSQHDLDIMPAQQPVLSVDSLQTAQLVGMLLHHERARYEVFSITLNTVLVIGRFPPERKPVLAAIKEAIRRGHYSPLVLDFHLPGSGDKNEIVKTLGRMSRFVVADLTGDRRIAETLDAVVHFLPSIPIQPIGQAGDGGESVADSHYGKYRWVLPFWRFRDPSDLAARIDREVVAPAERKAAEIRP
;
A
#
# COMPACT_ATOMS: atom_id res chain seq x y z
N MET A 1 -4.73 -14.07 -40.08
CA MET A 1 -5.34 -15.43 -39.99
C MET A 1 -4.22 -16.40 -39.59
N ALA A 2 -4.55 -17.33 -38.71
CA ALA A 2 -3.59 -18.32 -38.22
C ALA A 2 -2.89 -19.07 -39.36
N ASN A 3 -1.65 -19.46 -39.15
CA ASN A 3 -0.90 -20.27 -40.10
C ASN A 3 -1.33 -21.74 -39.98
N ALA A 4 -1.96 -22.28 -41.02
CA ALA A 4 -2.46 -23.67 -41.03
C ALA A 4 -1.35 -24.69 -40.75
N GLY A 5 -0.16 -24.49 -41.31
CA GLY A 5 0.97 -25.41 -41.09
C GLY A 5 1.42 -25.41 -39.62
N HIS A 6 1.35 -24.30 -38.91
CA HIS A 6 1.66 -24.27 -37.48
C HIS A 6 0.61 -25.04 -36.67
N ILE A 7 -0.68 -24.92 -37.04
CA ILE A 7 -1.78 -25.61 -36.39
C ILE A 7 -1.65 -27.13 -36.59
N ASP A 8 -1.38 -27.55 -37.83
CA ASP A 8 -1.22 -28.98 -38.16
C ASP A 8 -0.10 -29.63 -37.35
N ILE A 9 1.08 -28.98 -37.29
CA ILE A 9 2.23 -29.50 -36.54
C ILE A 9 1.92 -29.60 -35.04
N VAL A 10 1.26 -28.58 -34.47
CA VAL A 10 0.98 -28.57 -33.02
C VAL A 10 -0.13 -29.57 -32.63
N ARG A 11 -1.05 -29.86 -33.54
CA ARG A 11 -2.09 -30.88 -33.34
C ARG A 11 -1.61 -32.31 -33.51
N ASP A 12 -0.56 -32.51 -34.32
CA ASP A 12 0.01 -33.82 -34.52
C ASP A 12 0.74 -34.28 -33.24
N ARG A 13 1.85 -33.63 -32.90
CA ARG A 13 2.64 -33.97 -31.69
C ARG A 13 3.46 -32.79 -31.21
N ILE A 14 3.46 -32.58 -29.89
CA ILE A 14 4.20 -31.48 -29.23
C ILE A 14 5.73 -31.63 -29.46
N ASP A 15 6.27 -32.85 -29.51
CA ASP A 15 7.69 -33.05 -29.78
C ASP A 15 8.06 -32.54 -31.17
N HIS A 16 7.22 -32.83 -32.21
CA HIS A 16 7.42 -32.33 -33.59
C HIS A 16 7.34 -30.79 -33.61
N TRP A 17 6.40 -30.20 -32.87
CA TRP A 17 6.29 -28.76 -32.69
C TRP A 17 7.57 -28.17 -32.06
N ASN A 18 8.03 -28.72 -30.97
CA ASN A 18 9.21 -28.24 -30.27
C ASN A 18 10.48 -28.41 -31.11
N ASP A 19 10.60 -29.47 -31.90
CA ASP A 19 11.69 -29.67 -32.88
C ASP A 19 11.64 -28.62 -33.98
N TRP A 20 10.45 -28.37 -34.53
CA TRP A 20 10.26 -27.30 -35.50
C TRP A 20 10.64 -25.95 -34.92
N ARG A 21 10.25 -25.66 -33.69
CA ARG A 21 10.59 -24.42 -32.96
C ARG A 21 12.10 -24.25 -32.80
N ARG A 22 12.82 -25.32 -32.48
CA ARG A 22 14.29 -25.28 -32.34
C ARG A 22 14.98 -24.94 -33.67
N LYS A 23 14.45 -25.42 -34.78
CA LYS A 23 15.00 -25.16 -36.13
C LYS A 23 14.58 -23.80 -36.69
N ASN A 24 13.46 -23.23 -36.23
CA ASN A 24 12.83 -22.02 -36.75
C ASN A 24 12.73 -20.89 -35.71
N THR A 25 13.80 -20.59 -35.01
CA THR A 25 13.84 -19.65 -33.89
C THR A 25 13.46 -18.22 -34.23
N ARG A 26 13.62 -17.81 -35.51
CA ARG A 26 13.30 -16.45 -36.00
C ARG A 26 11.83 -16.31 -36.43
N ILE A 27 11.15 -17.42 -36.68
CA ILE A 27 9.76 -17.40 -37.10
C ILE A 27 8.87 -17.18 -35.86
N VAL A 28 7.97 -16.20 -35.96
CA VAL A 28 6.92 -15.97 -34.96
C VAL A 28 5.77 -16.90 -35.28
N PRO A 29 5.44 -17.85 -34.40
CA PRO A 29 4.26 -18.71 -34.63
C PRO A 29 2.98 -17.89 -34.67
N ASP A 30 2.12 -18.14 -35.63
CA ASP A 30 0.83 -17.48 -35.76
C ASP A 30 -0.31 -18.48 -35.54
N PHE A 31 -1.04 -18.31 -34.45
CA PHE A 31 -2.23 -19.04 -34.03
C PHE A 31 -3.41 -18.08 -33.80
N SER A 32 -3.34 -16.86 -34.38
CA SER A 32 -4.35 -15.83 -34.14
C SER A 32 -5.76 -16.30 -34.58
N GLY A 33 -6.71 -16.30 -33.63
CA GLY A 33 -8.07 -16.79 -33.85
C GLY A 33 -8.18 -18.31 -34.02
N ALA A 34 -7.10 -19.08 -33.88
CA ALA A 34 -7.16 -20.53 -34.00
C ALA A 34 -7.98 -21.18 -32.88
N ASP A 35 -8.62 -22.29 -33.20
CA ASP A 35 -9.24 -23.17 -32.22
C ASP A 35 -8.24 -24.23 -31.76
N LEU A 36 -7.77 -24.09 -30.53
CA LEU A 36 -6.85 -24.98 -29.83
C LEU A 36 -7.46 -25.50 -28.53
N SER A 37 -8.81 -25.45 -28.43
CA SER A 37 -9.54 -25.88 -27.25
C SER A 37 -9.29 -27.36 -26.94
N GLU A 38 -9.19 -27.68 -25.66
CA GLU A 38 -9.01 -29.05 -25.14
C GLU A 38 -7.76 -29.77 -25.62
N LEU A 39 -6.88 -29.11 -26.40
CA LEU A 39 -5.66 -29.74 -26.88
C LEU A 39 -4.65 -29.96 -25.74
N ASN A 40 -3.91 -31.07 -25.87
CA ASN A 40 -2.75 -31.28 -25.00
C ASN A 40 -1.53 -30.57 -25.58
N LEU A 41 -1.22 -29.39 -25.00
CA LEU A 41 -0.09 -28.51 -25.34
C LEU A 41 0.97 -28.50 -24.24
N ALA A 42 0.96 -29.53 -23.36
CA ALA A 42 1.89 -29.61 -22.23
C ALA A 42 3.35 -29.55 -22.72
N GLY A 43 4.15 -28.65 -22.10
CA GLY A 43 5.55 -28.44 -22.47
C GLY A 43 5.77 -27.82 -23.86
N ALA A 44 4.74 -27.34 -24.55
CA ALA A 44 4.87 -26.72 -25.86
C ALA A 44 5.68 -25.42 -25.80
N ASN A 45 6.61 -25.22 -26.74
CA ASN A 45 7.35 -23.97 -26.87
C ASN A 45 6.57 -22.97 -27.74
N MET A 46 5.70 -22.20 -27.08
CA MET A 46 4.88 -21.13 -27.68
C MET A 46 5.49 -19.74 -27.43
N ALA A 47 6.80 -19.67 -27.10
CA ALA A 47 7.46 -18.39 -26.85
C ALA A 47 7.27 -17.41 -28.02
N ARG A 48 6.83 -16.17 -27.72
CA ARG A 48 6.52 -15.11 -28.68
C ARG A 48 5.41 -15.43 -29.69
N ALA A 49 4.68 -16.55 -29.55
CA ALA A 49 3.59 -16.89 -30.46
C ALA A 49 2.51 -15.80 -30.45
N ASP A 50 1.88 -15.57 -31.60
CA ASP A 50 0.67 -14.79 -31.72
C ASP A 50 -0.54 -15.72 -31.53
N LEU A 51 -1.17 -15.62 -30.37
CA LEU A 51 -2.36 -16.36 -29.95
C LEU A 51 -3.53 -15.39 -29.75
N THR A 52 -3.46 -14.21 -30.39
CA THR A 52 -4.50 -13.18 -30.27
C THR A 52 -5.86 -13.73 -30.66
N GLY A 53 -6.85 -13.66 -29.77
CA GLY A 53 -8.22 -14.12 -29.99
C GLY A 53 -8.35 -15.63 -30.23
N SER A 54 -7.31 -16.45 -29.94
CA SER A 54 -7.40 -17.91 -30.04
C SER A 54 -8.32 -18.48 -28.94
N ARG A 55 -8.90 -19.65 -29.24
CA ARG A 55 -9.63 -20.47 -28.27
C ARG A 55 -8.71 -21.54 -27.71
N LEU A 56 -8.46 -21.50 -26.43
CA LEU A 56 -7.63 -22.41 -25.63
C LEU A 56 -8.39 -22.96 -24.42
N GLY A 57 -9.74 -22.80 -24.43
CA GLY A 57 -10.57 -23.25 -23.31
C GLY A 57 -10.35 -24.72 -23.01
N GLY A 58 -10.10 -25.07 -21.75
CA GLY A 58 -9.80 -26.43 -21.31
C GLY A 58 -8.50 -27.05 -21.84
N ALA A 59 -7.66 -26.31 -22.57
CA ALA A 59 -6.39 -26.83 -23.08
C ALA A 59 -5.41 -27.11 -21.93
N ASN A 60 -4.60 -28.16 -22.07
CA ASN A 60 -3.51 -28.47 -21.17
C ASN A 60 -2.22 -27.76 -21.68
N LEU A 61 -1.85 -26.68 -21.03
CA LEU A 61 -0.64 -25.89 -21.26
C LEU A 61 0.38 -26.05 -20.13
N SER A 62 0.27 -27.11 -19.32
CA SER A 62 1.15 -27.34 -18.18
C SER A 62 2.63 -27.36 -18.60
N GLY A 63 3.46 -26.58 -17.93
CA GLY A 63 4.88 -26.44 -18.25
C GLY A 63 5.17 -25.81 -19.62
N ALA A 64 4.19 -25.31 -20.36
CA ALA A 64 4.40 -24.68 -21.65
C ALA A 64 5.19 -23.37 -21.51
N ASN A 65 6.00 -23.05 -22.52
CA ASN A 65 6.69 -21.77 -22.61
C ASN A 65 5.86 -20.80 -23.46
N LEU A 66 5.15 -19.91 -22.81
CA LEU A 66 4.37 -18.82 -23.38
C LEU A 66 5.05 -17.45 -23.19
N SER A 67 6.36 -17.44 -22.87
CA SER A 67 7.06 -16.20 -22.61
C SER A 67 6.93 -15.21 -23.76
N ARG A 68 6.50 -13.96 -23.45
CA ARG A 68 6.23 -12.89 -24.42
C ARG A 68 5.22 -13.25 -25.51
N ALA A 69 4.40 -14.28 -25.31
CA ALA A 69 3.30 -14.59 -26.22
C ALA A 69 2.24 -13.50 -26.21
N LYS A 70 1.57 -13.31 -27.34
CA LYS A 70 0.41 -12.40 -27.46
C LYS A 70 -0.86 -13.23 -27.30
N LEU A 71 -1.53 -13.08 -26.17
CA LEU A 71 -2.78 -13.75 -25.79
C LEU A 71 -3.92 -12.73 -25.63
N PHE A 72 -3.80 -11.58 -26.31
CA PHE A 72 -4.81 -10.54 -26.24
C PHE A 72 -6.17 -11.08 -26.68
N ARG A 73 -7.20 -10.96 -25.82
CA ARG A 73 -8.56 -11.49 -26.04
C ARG A 73 -8.63 -12.99 -26.30
N ALA A 74 -7.62 -13.77 -25.93
CA ALA A 74 -7.70 -15.22 -26.03
C ALA A 74 -8.65 -15.78 -24.96
N ASP A 75 -9.31 -16.88 -25.28
CA ASP A 75 -10.09 -17.67 -24.32
C ASP A 75 -9.21 -18.81 -23.79
N LEU A 76 -8.84 -18.75 -22.51
CA LEU A 76 -8.13 -19.78 -21.77
C LEU A 76 -8.96 -20.26 -20.56
N SER A 77 -10.29 -20.09 -20.64
CA SER A 77 -11.17 -20.53 -19.55
C SER A 77 -10.96 -22.01 -19.24
N GLN A 78 -10.86 -22.36 -17.95
CA GLN A 78 -10.59 -23.72 -17.47
C GLN A 78 -9.29 -24.37 -17.98
N ALA A 79 -8.40 -23.63 -18.66
CA ALA A 79 -7.12 -24.18 -19.14
C ALA A 79 -6.17 -24.52 -17.97
N ASP A 80 -5.35 -25.56 -18.15
CA ASP A 80 -4.29 -25.89 -17.21
C ASP A 80 -2.97 -25.25 -17.64
N LEU A 81 -2.53 -24.23 -16.94
CA LEU A 81 -1.27 -23.53 -17.11
C LEU A 81 -0.31 -23.79 -15.92
N THR A 82 -0.47 -24.90 -15.22
CA THR A 82 0.38 -25.27 -14.08
C THR A 82 1.85 -25.23 -14.49
N ARG A 83 2.65 -24.46 -13.73
CA ARG A 83 4.09 -24.25 -13.99
C ARG A 83 4.45 -23.72 -15.39
N ALA A 84 3.49 -23.15 -16.11
CA ALA A 84 3.76 -22.52 -17.41
C ALA A 84 4.63 -21.25 -17.22
N ASN A 85 5.44 -20.95 -18.22
CA ASN A 85 6.20 -19.71 -18.30
C ASN A 85 5.45 -18.68 -19.16
N LEU A 86 4.85 -17.68 -18.50
CA LEU A 86 4.15 -16.55 -19.13
C LEU A 86 4.93 -15.23 -18.92
N PHE A 87 6.23 -15.29 -18.68
CA PHE A 87 7.05 -14.11 -18.49
C PHE A 87 6.82 -13.06 -19.57
N LYS A 88 6.35 -11.87 -19.17
CA LYS A 88 6.00 -10.75 -20.06
C LYS A 88 5.01 -11.11 -21.19
N ALA A 89 4.15 -12.12 -21.00
CA ALA A 89 3.08 -12.41 -21.94
C ALA A 89 1.99 -11.32 -21.87
N ASN A 90 1.29 -11.10 -22.98
CA ASN A 90 0.17 -10.17 -23.04
C ASN A 90 -1.18 -10.94 -23.04
N LEU A 91 -1.79 -11.01 -21.86
CA LEU A 91 -3.11 -11.61 -21.60
C LEU A 91 -4.20 -10.53 -21.42
N SER A 92 -3.94 -9.30 -21.87
CA SER A 92 -4.94 -8.24 -21.69
C SER A 92 -6.26 -8.60 -22.35
N GLN A 93 -7.37 -8.40 -21.62
CA GLN A 93 -8.73 -8.74 -22.02
C GLN A 93 -8.94 -10.25 -22.31
N ALA A 94 -8.03 -11.14 -21.91
CA ALA A 94 -8.23 -12.57 -22.03
C ALA A 94 -9.28 -13.08 -21.03
N ASP A 95 -10.00 -14.13 -21.40
CA ASP A 95 -10.82 -14.90 -20.48
C ASP A 95 -9.98 -16.03 -19.85
N LEU A 96 -9.76 -15.95 -18.55
CA LEU A 96 -8.95 -16.88 -17.75
C LEU A 96 -9.81 -17.49 -16.63
N ALA A 97 -11.16 -17.43 -16.77
CA ALA A 97 -12.06 -17.87 -15.73
C ALA A 97 -11.81 -19.35 -15.39
N GLY A 98 -11.59 -19.63 -14.12
CA GLY A 98 -11.32 -20.98 -13.62
C GLY A 98 -10.03 -21.63 -14.09
N ALA A 99 -9.15 -20.91 -14.81
CA ALA A 99 -7.85 -21.44 -15.25
C ALA A 99 -6.92 -21.73 -14.08
N ASN A 100 -6.03 -22.71 -14.27
CA ASN A 100 -5.06 -23.14 -13.26
C ASN A 100 -3.65 -22.65 -13.60
N PHE A 101 -3.16 -21.67 -12.85
CA PHE A 101 -1.80 -21.10 -12.95
C PHE A 101 -0.90 -21.49 -11.79
N ASN A 102 -1.18 -22.56 -11.07
CA ASN A 102 -0.41 -22.93 -9.89
C ASN A 102 1.09 -23.09 -10.22
N GLY A 103 1.92 -22.32 -9.49
CA GLY A 103 3.38 -22.31 -9.72
C GLY A 103 3.83 -21.73 -11.06
N ALA A 104 2.96 -21.08 -11.84
CA ALA A 104 3.32 -20.45 -13.11
C ALA A 104 4.14 -19.16 -12.89
N ASP A 105 4.97 -18.80 -13.87
CA ASP A 105 5.68 -17.52 -13.92
C ASP A 105 4.96 -16.54 -14.84
N LEU A 106 4.25 -15.58 -14.24
CA LEU A 106 3.59 -14.45 -14.90
C LEU A 106 4.35 -13.13 -14.64
N SER A 107 5.64 -13.18 -14.28
CA SER A 107 6.41 -11.98 -13.96
C SER A 107 6.41 -10.99 -15.13
N GLY A 108 6.00 -9.75 -14.82
CA GLY A 108 5.86 -8.67 -15.80
C GLY A 108 4.79 -8.91 -16.87
N ALA A 109 3.90 -9.88 -16.71
CA ALA A 109 2.81 -10.13 -17.65
C ALA A 109 1.77 -8.98 -17.64
N PHE A 110 1.07 -8.80 -18.77
CA PHE A 110 -0.01 -7.83 -18.92
C PHE A 110 -1.35 -8.56 -18.87
N LEU A 111 -2.13 -8.30 -17.83
CA LEU A 111 -3.45 -8.90 -17.55
C LEU A 111 -4.52 -7.80 -17.43
N ILE A 112 -4.31 -6.66 -18.09
CA ILE A 112 -5.22 -5.51 -17.98
C ILE A 112 -6.61 -5.93 -18.50
N ARG A 113 -7.65 -5.76 -17.65
CA ARG A 113 -9.03 -6.15 -17.93
C ARG A 113 -9.21 -7.64 -18.24
N ALA A 114 -8.29 -8.51 -17.81
CA ALA A 114 -8.48 -9.95 -17.91
C ALA A 114 -9.54 -10.43 -16.91
N ASN A 115 -10.25 -11.49 -17.24
CA ASN A 115 -11.16 -12.19 -16.36
C ASN A 115 -10.45 -13.39 -15.71
N LEU A 116 -10.06 -13.28 -14.45
CA LEU A 116 -9.45 -14.35 -13.65
C LEU A 116 -10.41 -14.90 -12.59
N SER A 117 -11.72 -14.71 -12.80
CA SER A 117 -12.71 -15.14 -11.80
C SER A 117 -12.60 -16.64 -11.52
N GLY A 118 -12.45 -17.00 -10.25
CA GLY A 118 -12.28 -18.38 -9.80
C GLY A 118 -10.97 -19.06 -10.23
N ALA A 119 -10.03 -18.35 -10.86
CA ALA A 119 -8.74 -18.91 -11.26
C ALA A 119 -7.89 -19.30 -10.05
N SER A 120 -7.04 -20.32 -10.21
CA SER A 120 -6.07 -20.76 -9.20
C SER A 120 -4.66 -20.30 -9.58
N LEU A 121 -4.06 -19.49 -8.72
CA LEU A 121 -2.70 -18.93 -8.89
C LEU A 121 -1.82 -19.26 -7.67
N LEU A 122 -2.05 -20.39 -7.01
CA LEU A 122 -1.33 -20.76 -5.79
C LEU A 122 0.18 -20.86 -6.04
N GLY A 123 0.96 -20.11 -5.25
CA GLY A 123 2.42 -20.12 -5.34
C GLY A 123 2.97 -19.63 -6.69
N SER A 124 2.18 -18.95 -7.51
CA SER A 124 2.63 -18.36 -8.77
C SER A 124 3.45 -17.09 -8.55
N CYS A 125 4.24 -16.71 -9.56
CA CYS A 125 5.01 -15.46 -9.56
C CYS A 125 4.39 -14.45 -10.52
N LEU A 126 3.84 -13.35 -9.96
CA LEU A 126 3.28 -12.21 -10.71
C LEU A 126 4.07 -10.92 -10.42
N LYS A 127 5.33 -11.03 -10.04
CA LYS A 127 6.16 -9.86 -9.74
C LYS A 127 6.13 -8.83 -10.87
N GLY A 128 5.69 -7.59 -10.55
CA GLY A 128 5.59 -6.50 -11.51
C GLY A 128 4.56 -6.71 -12.62
N ALA A 129 3.63 -7.65 -12.49
CA ALA A 129 2.55 -7.86 -13.45
C ALA A 129 1.53 -6.71 -13.41
N SER A 130 0.87 -6.44 -14.54
CA SER A 130 -0.16 -5.42 -14.70
C SER A 130 -1.55 -6.04 -14.74
N LEU A 131 -2.30 -5.97 -13.63
CA LEU A 131 -3.66 -6.50 -13.47
C LEU A 131 -4.70 -5.36 -13.37
N GLY A 132 -4.41 -4.20 -13.93
CA GLY A 132 -5.33 -3.06 -13.86
C GLY A 132 -6.71 -3.40 -14.43
N GLN A 133 -7.77 -3.11 -13.65
CA GLN A 133 -9.16 -3.39 -14.01
C GLN A 133 -9.46 -4.89 -14.29
N ALA A 134 -8.61 -5.82 -13.86
CA ALA A 134 -8.86 -7.25 -13.97
C ALA A 134 -9.91 -7.69 -12.94
N SER A 135 -10.71 -8.71 -13.29
CA SER A 135 -11.58 -9.40 -12.33
C SER A 135 -10.84 -10.60 -11.75
N LEU A 136 -10.65 -10.58 -10.43
CA LEU A 136 -10.10 -11.70 -9.64
C LEU A 136 -11.15 -12.22 -8.66
N PHE A 137 -12.44 -12.04 -8.97
CA PHE A 137 -13.53 -12.51 -8.12
C PHE A 137 -13.35 -13.99 -7.75
N ARG A 138 -13.25 -14.28 -6.44
CA ARG A 138 -13.00 -15.62 -5.89
C ARG A 138 -11.73 -16.31 -6.39
N ALA A 139 -10.76 -15.57 -6.92
CA ALA A 139 -9.49 -16.16 -7.33
C ALA A 139 -8.66 -16.62 -6.11
N ARG A 140 -7.84 -17.64 -6.30
CA ARG A 140 -7.01 -18.23 -5.25
C ARG A 140 -5.54 -17.93 -5.53
N LEU A 141 -4.97 -16.98 -4.76
CA LEU A 141 -3.59 -16.51 -4.92
C LEU A 141 -2.69 -16.86 -3.73
N GLY A 142 -3.13 -17.69 -2.81
CA GLY A 142 -2.36 -17.99 -1.60
C GLY A 142 -0.89 -18.29 -1.87
N LYS A 143 0.01 -17.66 -1.11
CA LYS A 143 1.48 -17.76 -1.24
C LYS A 143 2.06 -17.30 -2.59
N ALA A 144 1.30 -16.58 -3.40
CA ALA A 144 1.83 -15.99 -4.63
C ALA A 144 2.78 -14.82 -4.35
N VAL A 145 3.73 -14.59 -5.27
CA VAL A 145 4.63 -13.43 -5.26
C VAL A 145 4.04 -12.35 -6.15
N LEU A 146 3.52 -11.28 -5.53
CA LEU A 146 2.80 -10.18 -6.18
C LEU A 146 3.54 -8.84 -5.99
N SER A 147 4.82 -8.89 -5.56
CA SER A 147 5.57 -7.68 -5.29
C SER A 147 5.65 -6.78 -6.52
N GLN A 148 5.38 -5.47 -6.30
CA GLN A 148 5.35 -4.46 -7.36
C GLN A 148 4.28 -4.70 -8.46
N ALA A 149 3.34 -5.62 -8.27
CA ALA A 149 2.24 -5.82 -9.20
C ALA A 149 1.23 -4.65 -9.13
N SER A 150 0.59 -4.35 -10.25
CA SER A 150 -0.44 -3.31 -10.32
C SER A 150 -1.84 -3.93 -10.38
N PHE A 151 -2.64 -3.69 -9.35
CA PHE A 151 -4.06 -4.03 -9.23
C PHE A 151 -4.95 -2.77 -9.32
N PHE A 152 -4.48 -1.74 -10.04
CA PHE A 152 -5.24 -0.50 -10.17
C PHE A 152 -6.67 -0.76 -10.65
N LYS A 153 -7.66 -0.42 -9.81
CA LYS A 153 -9.09 -0.66 -10.08
C LYS A 153 -9.46 -2.13 -10.30
N ALA A 154 -8.67 -3.08 -9.82
CA ALA A 154 -9.00 -4.50 -9.93
C ALA A 154 -10.11 -4.89 -8.94
N ASP A 155 -10.90 -5.88 -9.32
CA ASP A 155 -11.89 -6.53 -8.45
C ASP A 155 -11.29 -7.79 -7.83
N LEU A 156 -11.01 -7.73 -6.52
CA LEU A 156 -10.49 -8.81 -5.69
C LEU A 156 -11.55 -9.36 -4.73
N THR A 157 -12.84 -9.09 -4.99
CA THR A 157 -13.94 -9.51 -4.12
C THR A 157 -13.88 -11.01 -3.87
N GLU A 158 -13.92 -11.40 -2.59
CA GLU A 158 -13.85 -12.78 -2.10
C GLU A 158 -12.59 -13.57 -2.55
N ALA A 159 -11.54 -12.89 -3.04
CA ALA A 159 -10.30 -13.55 -3.41
C ALA A 159 -9.50 -14.00 -2.17
N ASP A 160 -8.74 -15.10 -2.32
CA ASP A 160 -7.83 -15.61 -1.28
C ASP A 160 -6.38 -15.23 -1.61
N LEU A 161 -5.85 -14.26 -0.86
CA LEU A 161 -4.47 -13.78 -0.93
C LEU A 161 -3.68 -14.09 0.36
N ALA A 162 -4.05 -15.15 1.08
CA ALA A 162 -3.36 -15.49 2.32
C ALA A 162 -1.87 -15.75 2.08
N GLU A 163 -1.03 -15.21 2.99
CA GLU A 163 0.43 -15.38 2.98
C GLU A 163 1.13 -14.92 1.67
N THR A 164 0.53 -13.97 0.92
CA THR A 164 1.12 -13.42 -0.32
C THR A 164 2.14 -12.32 -0.02
N ASP A 165 3.12 -12.16 -0.93
CA ASP A 165 4.00 -11.01 -0.96
C ASP A 165 3.44 -9.92 -1.91
N LEU A 166 2.82 -8.89 -1.33
CA LEU A 166 2.28 -7.71 -2.02
C LEU A 166 3.17 -6.47 -1.83
N THR A 167 4.43 -6.65 -1.43
CA THR A 167 5.35 -5.53 -1.16
C THR A 167 5.43 -4.57 -2.33
N GLY A 168 5.12 -3.30 -2.08
CA GLY A 168 5.13 -2.24 -3.10
C GLY A 168 4.08 -2.39 -4.20
N ALA A 169 3.06 -3.23 -4.01
CA ALA A 169 1.98 -3.39 -4.98
C ALA A 169 1.10 -2.12 -5.07
N ASN A 170 0.56 -1.85 -6.25
CA ASN A 170 -0.42 -0.78 -6.45
C ASN A 170 -1.84 -1.34 -6.42
N LEU A 171 -2.54 -1.14 -5.31
CA LEU A 171 -3.93 -1.52 -5.05
C LEU A 171 -4.87 -0.29 -5.09
N GLN A 172 -4.43 0.81 -5.70
CA GLN A 172 -5.22 2.03 -5.77
C GLN A 172 -6.58 1.77 -6.44
N GLU A 173 -7.66 2.22 -5.79
CA GLU A 173 -9.04 2.05 -6.21
C GLU A 173 -9.46 0.57 -6.39
N ALA A 174 -8.71 -0.40 -5.85
CA ALA A 174 -9.08 -1.81 -5.89
C ALA A 174 -10.25 -2.12 -4.94
N VAL A 175 -11.08 -3.09 -5.32
CA VAL A 175 -12.15 -3.62 -4.47
C VAL A 175 -11.66 -4.89 -3.79
N LEU A 176 -11.61 -4.86 -2.44
CA LEU A 176 -11.10 -5.93 -1.58
C LEU A 176 -12.21 -6.47 -0.65
N GLU A 177 -13.46 -6.40 -1.08
CA GLU A 177 -14.60 -6.86 -0.28
C GLU A 177 -14.53 -8.37 -0.02
N GLY A 178 -14.55 -8.76 1.25
CA GLY A 178 -14.47 -10.16 1.66
C GLY A 178 -13.14 -10.85 1.32
N THR A 179 -12.13 -10.10 0.90
CA THR A 179 -10.82 -10.63 0.54
C THR A 179 -10.09 -11.18 1.77
N ASN A 180 -9.46 -12.34 1.63
CA ASN A 180 -8.59 -12.92 2.64
C ASN A 180 -7.13 -12.51 2.39
N LEU A 181 -6.60 -11.60 3.23
CA LEU A 181 -5.21 -11.13 3.22
C LEU A 181 -4.46 -11.60 4.49
N ARG A 182 -4.93 -12.65 5.14
CA ARG A 182 -4.30 -13.17 6.37
C ARG A 182 -2.83 -13.48 6.15
N GLY A 183 -1.95 -12.87 6.98
CA GLY A 183 -0.50 -13.08 6.89
C GLY A 183 0.15 -12.51 5.62
N ALA A 184 -0.56 -11.75 4.80
CA ALA A 184 0.01 -11.12 3.61
C ALA A 184 0.95 -9.96 3.98
N ASN A 185 2.01 -9.76 3.18
CA ASN A 185 2.91 -8.62 3.31
C ASN A 185 2.54 -7.54 2.29
N LEU A 186 1.90 -6.46 2.75
CA LEU A 186 1.52 -5.30 1.96
C LEU A 186 2.49 -4.11 2.16
N SER A 187 3.63 -4.28 2.83
CA SER A 187 4.55 -3.17 3.13
C SER A 187 4.84 -2.31 1.89
N ASN A 188 4.79 -0.97 2.07
CA ASN A 188 5.00 0.02 1.01
C ASN A 188 4.00 -0.05 -0.15
N SER A 189 2.85 -0.70 0.01
CA SER A 189 1.82 -0.76 -1.02
C SER A 189 0.97 0.52 -1.06
N ASN A 190 0.35 0.77 -2.22
CA ASN A 190 -0.59 1.87 -2.40
C ASN A 190 -2.03 1.33 -2.35
N LEU A 191 -2.74 1.61 -1.26
CA LEU A 191 -4.15 1.29 -1.02
C LEU A 191 -5.06 2.52 -1.18
N CYS A 192 -4.55 3.64 -1.73
CA CYS A 192 -5.35 4.86 -1.85
C CYS A 192 -6.68 4.58 -2.57
N PHE A 193 -7.78 5.05 -1.97
CA PHE A 193 -9.14 4.86 -2.48
C PHE A 193 -9.60 3.40 -2.63
N ALA A 194 -8.86 2.43 -2.07
CA ALA A 194 -9.30 1.04 -2.06
C ALA A 194 -10.49 0.84 -1.11
N THR A 195 -11.30 -0.19 -1.38
CA THR A 195 -12.44 -0.57 -0.54
C THR A 195 -12.13 -1.89 0.17
N LEU A 196 -12.01 -1.84 1.51
CA LEU A 196 -11.74 -2.99 2.38
C LEU A 196 -12.98 -3.27 3.25
N LEU A 197 -14.01 -3.84 2.67
CA LEU A 197 -15.22 -4.23 3.38
C LEU A 197 -15.14 -5.71 3.75
N ARG A 198 -15.30 -6.06 5.04
CA ARG A 198 -15.21 -7.44 5.53
C ARG A 198 -13.90 -8.16 5.14
N THR A 199 -12.82 -7.39 4.97
CA THR A 199 -11.50 -7.90 4.59
C THR A 199 -10.81 -8.53 5.80
N ASN A 200 -10.19 -9.69 5.63
CA ASN A 200 -9.37 -10.32 6.66
C ASN A 200 -7.90 -9.89 6.51
N LEU A 201 -7.40 -9.10 7.46
CA LEU A 201 -6.01 -8.63 7.57
C LEU A 201 -5.29 -9.24 8.79
N GLU A 202 -5.80 -10.32 9.39
CA GLU A 202 -5.15 -10.96 10.54
C GLU A 202 -3.69 -11.30 10.24
N ASN A 203 -2.79 -10.86 11.13
CA ASN A 203 -1.33 -11.04 11.00
C ASN A 203 -0.73 -10.48 9.69
N ALA A 204 -1.44 -9.64 8.94
CA ALA A 204 -0.89 -8.97 7.77
C ALA A 204 0.06 -7.83 8.15
N VAL A 205 0.99 -7.48 7.25
CA VAL A 205 1.92 -6.37 7.42
C VAL A 205 1.54 -5.25 6.46
N LEU A 206 1.13 -4.09 7.00
CA LEU A 206 0.72 -2.90 6.26
C LEU A 206 1.68 -1.72 6.45
N ASP A 207 2.89 -1.96 6.93
CA ASP A 207 3.83 -0.88 7.26
C ASP A 207 4.17 -0.01 6.04
N ASN A 208 4.14 1.31 6.24
CA ASN A 208 4.40 2.32 5.21
C ASN A 208 3.42 2.27 4.02
N CYS A 209 2.21 1.77 4.19
CA CYS A 209 1.21 1.80 3.14
C CYS A 209 0.63 3.19 2.96
N ALA A 210 0.36 3.57 1.70
CA ALA A 210 -0.46 4.75 1.41
C ALA A 210 -1.95 4.34 1.47
N VAL A 211 -2.72 4.99 2.37
CA VAL A 211 -4.13 4.65 2.64
C VAL A 211 -5.07 5.86 2.50
N HIS A 212 -4.66 6.91 1.78
CA HIS A 212 -5.49 8.07 1.54
C HIS A 212 -6.82 7.69 0.87
N GLY A 213 -7.94 8.13 1.43
CA GLY A 213 -9.28 7.86 0.88
C GLY A 213 -9.71 6.39 0.90
N THR A 214 -8.95 5.52 1.53
CA THR A 214 -9.31 4.11 1.71
C THR A 214 -10.56 4.00 2.57
N SER A 215 -11.52 3.22 2.13
CA SER A 215 -12.74 2.89 2.87
C SER A 215 -12.63 1.50 3.46
N PHE A 216 -12.75 1.39 4.80
CA PHE A 216 -12.75 0.08 5.47
C PHE A 216 -13.87 0.00 6.51
N TRP A 217 -14.53 -1.14 6.50
CA TRP A 217 -15.62 -1.46 7.41
C TRP A 217 -15.62 -2.95 7.70
N ASP A 218 -15.79 -3.32 8.98
CA ASP A 218 -15.83 -4.71 9.43
C ASP A 218 -14.56 -5.50 9.03
N VAL A 219 -13.38 -4.90 9.25
CA VAL A 219 -12.07 -5.47 8.91
C VAL A 219 -11.53 -6.24 10.11
N ALA A 220 -11.19 -7.52 9.92
CA ALA A 220 -10.47 -8.31 10.91
C ALA A 220 -8.96 -8.01 10.79
N ALA A 221 -8.37 -7.32 11.78
CA ALA A 221 -6.97 -6.88 11.74
C ALA A 221 -6.16 -7.34 12.97
N ALA A 222 -6.59 -8.38 13.68
CA ALA A 222 -5.89 -8.89 14.86
C ALA A 222 -4.46 -9.34 14.50
N GLY A 223 -3.47 -8.87 15.27
CA GLY A 223 -2.06 -9.21 15.05
C GLY A 223 -1.43 -8.59 13.80
N SER A 224 -2.13 -7.72 13.06
CA SER A 224 -1.54 -7.01 11.93
C SER A 224 -0.57 -5.91 12.39
N SER A 225 0.48 -5.66 11.59
CA SER A 225 1.37 -4.51 11.73
C SER A 225 0.86 -3.36 10.84
N GLN A 226 0.72 -2.16 11.41
CA GLN A 226 0.10 -1.01 10.75
C GLN A 226 0.90 0.28 11.03
N HIS A 227 2.24 0.19 11.00
CA HIS A 227 3.08 1.35 11.28
C HIS A 227 3.20 2.27 10.06
N ASP A 228 3.24 3.58 10.34
CA ASP A 228 3.54 4.59 9.33
C ASP A 228 2.61 4.58 8.11
N LEU A 229 1.31 4.36 8.31
CA LEU A 229 0.31 4.47 7.25
C LEU A 229 0.19 5.93 6.79
N ASP A 230 0.48 6.21 5.51
CA ASP A 230 0.35 7.55 4.93
C ASP A 230 -1.10 7.82 4.52
N ILE A 231 -1.71 8.85 5.11
CA ILE A 231 -3.11 9.22 4.89
C ILE A 231 -3.30 10.47 4.02
N MET A 232 -2.21 11.02 3.48
CA MET A 232 -2.29 12.23 2.65
C MET A 232 -2.21 11.91 1.16
N PRO A 233 -2.85 12.75 0.30
CA PRO A 233 -2.68 12.65 -1.14
C PRO A 233 -1.22 12.82 -1.54
N ALA A 234 -0.81 12.18 -2.63
CA ALA A 234 0.50 12.40 -3.24
C ALA A 234 0.77 13.90 -3.43
N GLN A 235 2.03 14.33 -3.22
CA GLN A 235 2.50 15.73 -3.30
C GLN A 235 2.04 16.66 -2.16
N GLN A 236 1.47 16.11 -1.07
CA GLN A 236 1.22 16.84 0.18
C GLN A 236 2.23 16.42 1.26
N PRO A 237 2.35 17.19 2.37
CA PRO A 237 3.15 16.74 3.51
C PRO A 237 2.69 15.37 3.99
N VAL A 238 3.65 14.48 4.29
CA VAL A 238 3.33 13.15 4.81
C VAL A 238 2.68 13.30 6.18
N LEU A 239 1.53 12.70 6.35
CA LEU A 239 0.85 12.53 7.63
C LEU A 239 0.65 11.04 7.86
N SER A 240 1.38 10.46 8.80
CA SER A 240 1.32 9.04 9.08
C SER A 240 0.64 8.73 10.40
N VAL A 241 -0.06 7.59 10.43
CA VAL A 241 -0.74 7.03 11.59
C VAL A 241 -0.41 5.55 11.74
N ASP A 242 -0.65 4.99 12.92
CA ASP A 242 -0.34 3.58 13.20
C ASP A 242 -1.60 2.71 13.33
N SER A 243 -2.70 3.09 12.68
CA SER A 243 -3.93 2.30 12.69
C SER A 243 -4.85 2.73 11.54
N LEU A 244 -5.45 1.76 10.88
CA LEU A 244 -6.47 1.98 9.84
C LEU A 244 -7.65 2.78 10.39
N GLN A 245 -8.12 2.49 11.62
CA GLN A 245 -9.21 3.21 12.25
C GLN A 245 -8.89 4.70 12.42
N THR A 246 -7.67 5.00 12.88
CA THR A 246 -7.17 6.37 12.99
C THR A 246 -7.04 7.02 11.61
N ALA A 247 -6.55 6.28 10.61
CA ALA A 247 -6.43 6.74 9.23
C ALA A 247 -7.77 7.22 8.67
N GLN A 248 -8.82 6.41 8.84
CA GLN A 248 -10.17 6.75 8.35
C GLN A 248 -10.74 7.97 9.09
N LEU A 249 -10.66 7.96 10.42
CA LEU A 249 -11.20 9.05 11.24
C LEU A 249 -10.51 10.38 10.90
N VAL A 250 -9.17 10.39 10.86
CA VAL A 250 -8.40 11.59 10.53
C VAL A 250 -8.67 12.03 9.09
N GLY A 251 -8.71 11.11 8.14
CA GLY A 251 -9.05 11.40 6.75
C GLY A 251 -10.43 12.04 6.60
N MET A 252 -11.45 11.51 7.29
CA MET A 252 -12.79 12.11 7.33
C MET A 252 -12.77 13.53 7.90
N LEU A 253 -12.05 13.75 8.99
CA LEU A 253 -11.98 15.07 9.64
C LEU A 253 -11.22 16.10 8.80
N LEU A 254 -10.19 15.70 8.07
CA LEU A 254 -9.47 16.60 7.19
C LEU A 254 -10.30 17.06 5.99
N HIS A 255 -11.16 16.18 5.46
CA HIS A 255 -11.87 16.44 4.20
C HIS A 255 -13.34 16.87 4.37
N HIS A 256 -13.94 16.75 5.58
CA HIS A 256 -15.35 17.09 5.85
C HIS A 256 -15.50 18.13 6.96
N GLU A 257 -15.81 19.39 6.61
CA GLU A 257 -15.99 20.48 7.58
C GLU A 257 -17.02 20.15 8.67
N ARG A 258 -18.16 19.57 8.32
CA ARG A 258 -19.22 19.21 9.29
C ARG A 258 -18.77 18.16 10.30
N ALA A 259 -17.99 17.15 9.88
CA ALA A 259 -17.47 16.13 10.78
C ALA A 259 -16.52 16.73 11.83
N ARG A 260 -15.79 17.79 11.49
CA ARG A 260 -14.91 18.50 12.44
C ARG A 260 -15.66 19.05 13.65
N TYR A 261 -16.88 19.55 13.49
CA TYR A 261 -17.65 20.14 14.58
C TYR A 261 -18.26 19.10 15.53
N GLU A 262 -18.58 17.89 15.03
CA GLU A 262 -19.26 16.85 15.81
C GLU A 262 -18.29 16.00 16.66
N VAL A 263 -17.04 15.89 16.25
CA VAL A 263 -16.03 15.01 16.88
C VAL A 263 -15.31 15.67 18.08
N PHE A 264 -15.59 16.92 18.41
CA PHE A 264 -14.95 17.62 19.54
C PHE A 264 -15.11 16.94 20.91
N SER A 265 -16.01 15.96 21.03
CA SER A 265 -16.24 15.22 22.27
C SER A 265 -15.44 13.91 22.39
N ILE A 266 -14.80 13.46 21.30
CA ILE A 266 -14.05 12.19 21.30
C ILE A 266 -12.59 12.48 21.61
N THR A 267 -12.16 12.21 22.86
CA THR A 267 -10.75 12.25 23.25
C THR A 267 -10.02 11.09 22.58
N LEU A 268 -9.41 11.34 21.42
CA LEU A 268 -8.57 10.35 20.79
C LEU A 268 -7.28 10.14 21.59
N ASN A 269 -6.88 8.90 21.73
CA ASN A 269 -5.65 8.53 22.41
C ASN A 269 -4.44 8.72 21.47
N THR A 270 -4.29 9.95 20.96
CA THR A 270 -3.31 10.30 19.93
C THR A 270 -2.41 11.46 20.39
N VAL A 271 -1.20 11.51 19.86
CA VAL A 271 -0.24 12.60 20.07
C VAL A 271 0.22 13.11 18.71
N LEU A 272 0.02 14.40 18.44
CA LEU A 272 0.50 15.02 17.20
C LEU A 272 1.98 15.37 17.32
N VAL A 273 2.77 14.88 16.39
CA VAL A 273 4.19 15.21 16.22
C VAL A 273 4.32 16.08 14.98
N ILE A 274 4.80 17.30 15.13
CA ILE A 274 5.10 18.19 14.01
C ILE A 274 6.60 18.45 13.95
N GLY A 275 7.18 18.38 12.74
CA GLY A 275 8.60 18.58 12.56
C GLY A 275 9.03 18.43 11.10
N ARG A 276 10.34 18.58 10.86
CA ARG A 276 10.95 18.28 9.57
C ARG A 276 11.92 17.13 9.75
N PHE A 277 11.65 15.99 9.11
CA PHE A 277 12.39 14.75 9.31
C PHE A 277 12.99 14.21 7.99
N PRO A 278 13.99 14.92 7.41
CA PRO A 278 14.76 14.40 6.30
C PRO A 278 15.49 13.11 6.69
N PRO A 279 16.09 12.37 5.74
CA PRO A 279 16.69 11.06 6.01
C PRO A 279 17.62 11.02 7.23
N GLU A 280 18.42 12.06 7.44
CA GLU A 280 19.35 12.18 8.57
C GLU A 280 18.66 12.38 9.93
N ARG A 281 17.40 12.81 9.94
CA ARG A 281 16.60 12.99 11.17
C ARG A 281 15.58 11.89 11.43
N LYS A 282 15.53 10.85 10.61
CA LYS A 282 14.68 9.69 10.87
C LYS A 282 14.93 9.01 12.21
N PRO A 283 16.18 8.91 12.73
CA PRO A 283 16.41 8.39 14.09
C PRO A 283 15.76 9.22 15.21
N VAL A 284 15.71 10.56 15.06
CA VAL A 284 15.00 11.45 16.00
C VAL A 284 13.49 11.15 15.99
N LEU A 285 12.90 11.09 14.81
CA LEU A 285 11.48 10.76 14.66
C LEU A 285 11.16 9.37 15.23
N ALA A 286 12.00 8.37 14.96
CA ALA A 286 11.82 7.03 15.50
C ALA A 286 11.82 7.03 17.05
N ALA A 287 12.73 7.76 17.68
CA ALA A 287 12.78 7.88 19.14
C ALA A 287 11.53 8.56 19.71
N ILE A 288 11.01 9.61 19.06
CA ILE A 288 9.77 10.29 19.47
C ILE A 288 8.58 9.33 19.36
N LYS A 289 8.44 8.64 18.22
CA LYS A 289 7.33 7.70 17.99
C LYS A 289 7.33 6.56 19.01
N GLU A 290 8.50 5.99 19.28
CA GLU A 290 8.63 4.89 20.23
C GLU A 290 8.26 5.30 21.66
N ALA A 291 8.65 6.50 22.09
CA ALA A 291 8.25 7.03 23.39
C ALA A 291 6.73 7.23 23.50
N ILE A 292 6.11 7.76 22.44
CA ILE A 292 4.66 7.95 22.38
C ILE A 292 3.94 6.60 22.47
N ARG A 293 4.41 5.56 21.75
CA ARG A 293 3.86 4.20 21.80
C ARG A 293 4.00 3.55 23.16
N ARG A 294 5.15 3.72 23.85
CA ARG A 294 5.33 3.25 25.23
C ARG A 294 4.33 3.88 26.22
N GLY A 295 3.95 5.13 25.97
CA GLY A 295 2.89 5.82 26.72
C GLY A 295 1.47 5.36 26.37
N HIS A 296 1.31 4.33 25.52
CA HIS A 296 0.01 3.83 25.01
C HIS A 296 -0.75 4.85 24.17
N TYR A 297 -0.06 5.78 23.51
CA TYR A 297 -0.62 6.72 22.55
C TYR A 297 -0.24 6.33 21.12
N SER A 298 -1.09 6.71 20.17
CA SER A 298 -0.82 6.60 18.73
C SER A 298 -0.18 7.89 18.22
N PRO A 299 1.04 7.84 17.64
CA PRO A 299 1.66 9.03 17.06
C PRO A 299 0.98 9.42 15.73
N LEU A 300 0.55 10.69 15.63
CA LEU A 300 0.20 11.35 14.38
C LEU A 300 1.41 12.19 13.96
N VAL A 301 2.01 11.93 12.81
CA VAL A 301 3.21 12.64 12.37
C VAL A 301 2.91 13.52 11.18
N LEU A 302 3.13 14.83 11.31
CA LEU A 302 3.11 15.80 10.22
C LEU A 302 4.54 16.22 9.89
N ASP A 303 5.08 15.68 8.80
CA ASP A 303 6.44 15.91 8.34
C ASP A 303 6.49 17.03 7.28
N PHE A 304 7.18 18.13 7.60
CA PHE A 304 7.36 19.29 6.73
C PHE A 304 8.53 19.16 5.74
N HIS A 305 9.13 17.96 5.62
CA HIS A 305 10.25 17.73 4.72
C HIS A 305 9.86 17.91 3.24
N LEU A 306 8.67 17.45 2.86
CA LEU A 306 8.17 17.59 1.48
C LEU A 306 7.38 18.89 1.30
N PRO A 307 7.54 19.58 0.16
CA PRO A 307 6.70 20.73 -0.19
C PRO A 307 5.26 20.25 -0.47
N GLY A 308 4.29 20.85 0.19
CA GLY A 308 2.88 20.55 -0.04
C GLY A 308 2.06 21.80 -0.31
N SER A 309 0.98 21.67 -1.07
CA SER A 309 0.08 22.76 -1.47
C SER A 309 -1.12 23.01 -0.53
N GLY A 310 -1.26 22.19 0.54
CA GLY A 310 -2.38 22.32 1.50
C GLY A 310 -2.16 23.40 2.55
N ASP A 311 -3.26 23.89 3.16
CA ASP A 311 -3.21 24.80 4.32
C ASP A 311 -2.73 24.05 5.57
N LYS A 312 -1.41 24.13 5.80
CA LYS A 312 -0.73 23.47 6.93
C LYS A 312 -1.27 23.93 8.28
N ASN A 313 -1.69 25.19 8.38
CA ASN A 313 -2.22 25.75 9.64
C ASN A 313 -3.56 25.07 9.98
N GLU A 314 -4.42 24.88 8.98
CA GLU A 314 -5.70 24.18 9.18
C GLU A 314 -5.53 22.71 9.55
N ILE A 315 -4.55 22.04 8.94
CA ILE A 315 -4.19 20.65 9.30
C ILE A 315 -3.73 20.58 10.76
N VAL A 316 -2.80 21.45 11.18
CA VAL A 316 -2.29 21.47 12.56
C VAL A 316 -3.39 21.82 13.56
N LYS A 317 -4.28 22.78 13.26
CA LYS A 317 -5.43 23.10 14.12
C LYS A 317 -6.36 21.89 14.29
N THR A 318 -6.69 21.23 13.20
CA THR A 318 -7.60 20.06 13.21
C THR A 318 -7.00 18.92 14.02
N LEU A 319 -5.78 18.49 13.66
CA LEU A 319 -5.13 17.36 14.33
C LEU A 319 -4.74 17.66 15.77
N GLY A 320 -4.31 18.90 16.05
CA GLY A 320 -3.98 19.33 17.40
C GLY A 320 -5.19 19.22 18.33
N ARG A 321 -6.37 19.66 17.90
CA ARG A 321 -7.62 19.56 18.69
C ARG A 321 -8.04 18.13 18.99
N MET A 322 -7.67 17.18 18.11
CA MET A 322 -7.94 15.75 18.27
C MET A 322 -6.90 15.04 19.13
N SER A 323 -5.77 15.68 19.41
CA SER A 323 -4.66 15.06 20.11
C SER A 323 -4.72 15.30 21.63
N ARG A 324 -4.14 14.38 22.38
CA ARG A 324 -3.95 14.51 23.83
C ARG A 324 -2.99 15.63 24.14
N PHE A 325 -1.89 15.72 23.38
CA PHE A 325 -0.92 16.81 23.37
C PHE A 325 -0.16 16.86 22.04
N VAL A 326 0.62 17.92 21.83
CA VAL A 326 1.44 18.13 20.61
C VAL A 326 2.91 18.14 20.99
N VAL A 327 3.74 17.42 20.24
CA VAL A 327 5.21 17.53 20.28
C VAL A 327 5.68 18.26 19.03
N ALA A 328 6.31 19.42 19.19
CA ALA A 328 6.79 20.25 18.09
C ALA A 328 8.33 20.25 18.04
N ASP A 329 8.92 19.55 17.07
CA ASP A 329 10.36 19.59 16.82
C ASP A 329 10.71 20.82 15.97
N LEU A 330 11.26 21.83 16.59
CA LEU A 330 11.60 23.13 15.96
C LEU A 330 13.01 23.14 15.34
N THR A 331 13.72 22.00 15.35
CA THR A 331 15.08 21.93 14.84
C THR A 331 15.16 22.24 13.35
N GLY A 332 15.99 23.21 12.98
CA GLY A 332 16.44 23.45 11.61
C GLY A 332 15.39 23.99 10.62
N ASP A 333 14.15 24.27 11.05
CA ASP A 333 13.16 24.82 10.13
C ASP A 333 12.26 25.90 10.76
N ARG A 334 12.49 27.14 10.35
CA ARG A 334 11.75 28.32 10.82
C ARG A 334 10.24 28.24 10.49
N ARG A 335 9.87 27.52 9.43
CA ARG A 335 8.45 27.35 9.02
C ARG A 335 7.63 26.61 10.06
N ILE A 336 8.23 25.68 10.82
CA ILE A 336 7.53 24.96 11.90
C ILE A 336 7.18 25.93 13.02
N ALA A 337 8.12 26.80 13.41
CA ALA A 337 7.87 27.85 14.40
C ALA A 337 6.78 28.82 13.91
N GLU A 338 6.84 29.27 12.66
CA GLU A 338 5.82 30.14 12.04
C GLU A 338 4.43 29.46 12.01
N THR A 339 4.37 28.17 11.70
CA THR A 339 3.12 27.39 11.75
C THR A 339 2.61 27.27 13.19
N LEU A 340 3.49 27.01 14.16
CA LEU A 340 3.10 26.92 15.57
C LEU A 340 2.59 28.28 16.07
N ASP A 341 3.24 29.40 15.72
CA ASP A 341 2.78 30.74 16.05
C ASP A 341 1.38 31.03 15.50
N ALA A 342 1.12 30.63 14.27
CA ALA A 342 -0.18 30.84 13.63
C ALA A 342 -1.30 30.04 14.26
N VAL A 343 -1.03 28.91 14.94
CA VAL A 343 -2.04 27.99 15.43
C VAL A 343 -2.13 27.88 16.94
N VAL A 344 -1.11 28.27 17.69
CA VAL A 344 -1.02 28.08 19.15
C VAL A 344 -2.24 28.64 19.91
N HIS A 345 -2.72 29.81 19.52
CA HIS A 345 -3.87 30.45 20.16
C HIS A 345 -5.23 29.79 19.82
N PHE A 346 -5.28 28.92 18.80
CA PHE A 346 -6.47 28.10 18.50
C PHE A 346 -6.51 26.76 19.26
N LEU A 347 -5.45 26.46 20.03
CA LEU A 347 -5.29 25.20 20.76
C LEU A 347 -5.22 25.41 22.31
N PRO A 348 -6.06 26.24 22.95
CA PRO A 348 -5.90 26.65 24.35
C PRO A 348 -6.08 25.51 25.36
N SER A 349 -6.67 24.40 24.92
CA SER A 349 -6.90 23.22 25.77
C SER A 349 -5.98 22.03 25.43
N ILE A 350 -4.98 22.24 24.59
CA ILE A 350 -4.06 21.19 24.15
C ILE A 350 -2.64 21.54 24.58
N PRO A 351 -2.00 20.73 25.43
CA PRO A 351 -0.61 20.95 25.78
C PRO A 351 0.29 20.86 24.54
N ILE A 352 1.23 21.79 24.43
CA ILE A 352 2.22 21.79 23.36
C ILE A 352 3.60 21.70 24.00
N GLN A 353 4.37 20.69 23.64
CA GLN A 353 5.75 20.51 24.05
C GLN A 353 6.70 20.84 22.90
N PRO A 354 7.27 22.03 22.86
CA PRO A 354 8.31 22.32 21.88
C PRO A 354 9.62 21.64 22.29
N ILE A 355 10.31 21.05 21.31
CA ILE A 355 11.62 20.42 21.47
C ILE A 355 12.57 20.88 20.37
N GLY A 356 13.89 20.75 20.61
CA GLY A 356 14.90 21.05 19.59
C GLY A 356 16.26 20.48 19.93
N GLN A 357 17.09 20.29 18.91
CA GLN A 357 18.45 19.80 19.07
C GLN A 357 19.40 20.94 19.48
N ALA A 358 20.25 20.69 20.47
CA ALA A 358 21.23 21.67 20.94
C ALA A 358 22.21 22.06 19.82
N GLY A 359 22.51 23.36 19.69
CA GLY A 359 23.45 23.89 18.69
C GLY A 359 22.84 24.29 17.35
N ASP A 360 21.54 24.15 17.14
CA ASP A 360 20.87 24.38 15.85
C ASP A 360 20.08 25.73 15.82
N GLY A 361 20.63 26.81 16.35
CA GLY A 361 20.16 28.21 16.14
C GLY A 361 18.69 28.55 16.39
N GLY A 362 17.83 27.57 16.64
CA GLY A 362 16.38 27.73 16.95
C GLY A 362 16.10 28.32 18.34
N GLU A 363 17.15 28.65 19.07
CA GLU A 363 17.12 29.00 20.48
C GLU A 363 16.40 30.31 20.82
N SER A 364 16.38 31.30 19.94
CA SER A 364 15.92 32.64 20.34
C SER A 364 14.40 32.86 20.19
N VAL A 365 13.72 32.02 19.45
CA VAL A 365 12.28 32.21 19.14
C VAL A 365 11.38 31.46 20.14
N ALA A 366 11.80 30.29 20.63
CA ALA A 366 10.93 29.42 21.42
C ALA A 366 10.73 29.88 22.88
N ASP A 367 11.80 30.24 23.59
CA ASP A 367 11.72 30.56 25.03
C ASP A 367 11.03 31.90 25.31
N SER A 368 11.18 32.90 24.43
CA SER A 368 10.58 34.23 24.62
C SER A 368 9.16 34.35 24.07
N HIS A 369 8.80 33.54 23.07
CA HIS A 369 7.55 33.72 22.32
C HIS A 369 6.40 32.89 22.89
N TYR A 370 6.66 31.66 23.37
CA TYR A 370 5.62 30.73 23.78
C TYR A 370 5.31 30.74 25.29
N GLY A 371 6.21 31.27 26.13
CA GLY A 371 6.03 31.34 27.60
C GLY A 371 4.80 32.09 28.08
N LYS A 372 4.18 32.90 27.21
CA LYS A 372 2.90 33.60 27.50
C LYS A 372 1.66 32.68 27.49
N TYR A 373 1.76 31.50 26.89
CA TYR A 373 0.67 30.56 26.78
C TYR A 373 0.75 29.48 27.86
N ARG A 374 -0.23 29.40 28.76
CA ARG A 374 -0.27 28.46 29.89
C ARG A 374 -0.25 26.97 29.48
N TRP A 375 -0.65 26.65 28.25
CA TRP A 375 -0.70 25.29 27.70
C TRP A 375 0.54 24.92 26.90
N VAL A 376 1.49 25.83 26.72
CA VAL A 376 2.79 25.53 26.12
C VAL A 376 3.78 25.26 27.25
N LEU A 377 4.42 24.09 27.18
CA LEU A 377 5.46 23.70 28.13
C LEU A 377 6.80 24.37 27.77
N PRO A 378 7.71 24.44 28.75
CA PRO A 378 9.06 24.96 28.50
C PRO A 378 9.75 24.20 27.36
N PHE A 379 10.50 24.93 26.55
CA PHE A 379 11.26 24.34 25.45
C PHE A 379 12.32 23.37 25.99
N TRP A 380 12.32 22.10 25.48
CA TRP A 380 13.27 21.09 25.90
C TRP A 380 14.32 20.83 24.83
N ARG A 381 15.61 20.73 25.26
CA ARG A 381 16.74 20.51 24.38
C ARG A 381 17.33 19.12 24.54
N PHE A 382 17.60 18.46 23.43
CA PHE A 382 18.34 17.20 23.39
C PHE A 382 19.64 17.36 22.57
N ARG A 383 20.66 16.56 22.88
CA ARG A 383 21.96 16.63 22.20
C ARG A 383 21.99 15.87 20.90
N ASP A 384 21.50 14.66 20.93
CA ASP A 384 21.52 13.70 19.83
C ASP A 384 20.34 12.72 19.97
N PRO A 385 20.08 11.84 18.96
CA PRO A 385 18.98 10.88 19.03
C PRO A 385 19.03 9.92 20.21
N SER A 386 20.22 9.59 20.74
CA SER A 386 20.41 8.71 21.89
C SER A 386 20.02 9.41 23.20
N ASP A 387 20.42 10.67 23.36
CA ASP A 387 20.01 11.51 24.50
C ASP A 387 18.49 11.73 24.50
N LEU A 388 17.91 11.97 23.29
CA LEU A 388 16.47 12.05 23.11
C LEU A 388 15.79 10.76 23.58
N ALA A 389 16.18 9.61 23.03
CA ALA A 389 15.59 8.31 23.35
C ALA A 389 15.64 7.95 24.83
N ALA A 390 16.73 8.32 25.52
CA ALA A 390 16.93 8.04 26.95
C ALA A 390 16.07 8.91 27.88
N ARG A 391 15.69 10.11 27.45
CA ARG A 391 15.09 11.12 28.34
C ARG A 391 13.69 11.58 27.94
N ILE A 392 13.25 11.30 26.73
CA ILE A 392 11.98 11.82 26.14
C ILE A 392 10.77 11.46 27.00
N ASP A 393 10.69 10.26 27.57
CA ASP A 393 9.55 9.85 28.40
C ASP A 393 9.42 10.76 29.64
N ARG A 394 10.54 11.10 30.29
CA ARG A 394 10.57 11.91 31.50
C ARG A 394 10.44 13.40 31.22
N GLU A 395 11.05 13.89 30.16
CA GLU A 395 11.20 15.33 29.90
C GLU A 395 10.14 15.88 28.92
N VAL A 396 9.49 15.00 28.13
CA VAL A 396 8.52 15.39 27.09
C VAL A 396 7.14 14.77 27.37
N VAL A 397 7.05 13.43 27.37
CA VAL A 397 5.77 12.73 27.43
C VAL A 397 5.10 12.94 28.79
N ALA A 398 5.77 12.65 29.90
CA ALA A 398 5.19 12.75 31.22
C ALA A 398 4.81 14.19 31.64
N PRO A 399 5.58 15.25 31.33
CA PRO A 399 5.15 16.62 31.56
C PRO A 399 3.93 17.02 30.72
N ALA A 400 3.90 16.64 29.43
CA ALA A 400 2.78 16.95 28.55
C ALA A 400 1.50 16.25 29.01
N GLU A 401 1.59 15.01 29.45
CA GLU A 401 0.46 14.25 29.99
C GLU A 401 -0.08 14.84 31.29
N ARG A 402 0.81 15.19 32.25
CA ARG A 402 0.38 15.89 33.47
C ARG A 402 -0.35 17.20 33.13
N LYS A 403 0.17 17.96 32.17
CA LYS A 403 -0.45 19.21 31.72
C LYS A 403 -1.80 18.96 31.05
N ALA A 404 -1.93 17.88 30.27
CA ALA A 404 -3.19 17.49 29.67
C ALA A 404 -4.24 17.11 30.72
N ALA A 405 -3.84 16.41 31.78
CA ALA A 405 -4.73 16.08 32.90
C ALA A 405 -5.15 17.32 33.73
N GLU A 406 -4.29 18.35 33.84
CA GLU A 406 -4.63 19.63 34.49
C GLU A 406 -5.67 20.43 33.68
N ILE A 407 -5.57 20.41 32.36
CA ILE A 407 -6.40 21.22 31.44
C ILE A 407 -7.73 20.54 31.13
N ARG A 408 -7.72 19.21 31.03
CA ARG A 408 -8.88 18.35 30.72
C ARG A 408 -8.97 17.23 31.76
N PRO A 409 -9.47 17.51 32.97
CA PRO A 409 -9.60 16.53 34.05
C PRO A 409 -10.56 15.38 33.71
#